data_9634cfde4fc4f434f5bd45aa5b57040d
#
_entry.id   9634cfde4fc4f434f5bd45aa5b57040d
#
_cell.length_a   1.000
_cell.length_b   1.000
_cell.length_c   1.000
_cell.angle_alpha   90.00
_cell.angle_beta   90.00
_cell.angle_gamma   90.00
#
_symmetry.space_group_name_H-M   'P 1'
#
loop_
_entity.id
_entity.type
_entity.pdbx_description
1 polymer ?
#
loop_
_entity_poly.entity_id
_entity_poly.type
_entity_poly.pdbx_seq_one_letter_code
_entity_poly.pdbx_strand_id
1 'polypeptide(L)'
;MIHQLNMYGKDKVQVAIDRLKAFEPPEGYFLAFSGGKDSVVIKALADMAGVKYDAHYLLTSVDHPELVQFVKSFDDVQIDIPRDKEGKQITMWNLIPRKMMPPTQRLRYCCAELKESSGDGRMTITGVRWAESSNRRNNQGHITVMSPKAKTKRELVDSGNFSPTLRGGWY
;
A
#
# COMPACT_ATOMS: atom_id res chain seq x y z
N MET A 1 -19.10 -21.76 4.88
CA MET A 1 -18.39 -20.48 4.78
C MET A 1 -19.11 -19.49 5.69
N ILE A 2 -18.43 -18.88 6.65
CA ILE A 2 -19.06 -17.90 7.57
C ILE A 2 -19.15 -16.56 6.84
N HIS A 3 -20.36 -16.16 6.46
CA HIS A 3 -20.60 -14.85 5.84
C HIS A 3 -20.56 -13.76 6.89
N GLN A 4 -19.62 -12.81 6.75
CA GLN A 4 -19.60 -11.60 7.58
C GLN A 4 -20.47 -10.52 6.94
N LEU A 5 -21.71 -10.42 7.38
CA LEU A 5 -22.63 -9.40 6.90
C LEU A 5 -22.26 -8.01 7.45
N ASN A 6 -22.33 -7.00 6.60
CA ASN A 6 -22.25 -5.61 7.04
C ASN A 6 -23.58 -5.14 7.63
N MET A 7 -23.65 -3.88 8.10
CA MET A 7 -24.83 -3.26 8.69
C MET A 7 -26.06 -3.24 7.73
N TYR A 8 -25.83 -3.42 6.41
CA TYR A 8 -26.86 -3.47 5.37
C TYR A 8 -27.16 -4.91 4.89
N GLY A 9 -26.71 -5.93 5.61
CA GLY A 9 -26.94 -7.34 5.26
C GLY A 9 -26.13 -7.85 4.05
N LYS A 10 -25.15 -7.09 3.57
CA LYS A 10 -24.27 -7.51 2.46
C LYS A 10 -23.03 -8.21 2.99
N ASP A 11 -22.57 -9.25 2.29
CA ASP A 11 -21.30 -9.90 2.59
C ASP A 11 -20.13 -8.94 2.33
N LYS A 12 -19.31 -8.73 3.35
CA LYS A 12 -18.14 -7.84 3.27
C LYS A 12 -17.13 -8.29 2.22
N VAL A 13 -16.95 -9.57 2.06
CA VAL A 13 -16.04 -10.15 1.05
C VAL A 13 -16.54 -9.81 -0.34
N GLN A 14 -17.84 -10.02 -0.61
CA GLN A 14 -18.43 -9.71 -1.91
C GLN A 14 -18.34 -8.22 -2.24
N VAL A 15 -18.63 -7.35 -1.26
CA VAL A 15 -18.51 -5.90 -1.46
C VAL A 15 -17.07 -5.48 -1.81
N ALA A 16 -16.08 -6.14 -1.21
CA ALA A 16 -14.68 -5.85 -1.53
C ALA A 16 -14.29 -6.34 -2.93
N ILE A 17 -14.73 -7.53 -3.32
CA ILE A 17 -14.52 -8.07 -4.66
C ILE A 17 -15.14 -7.17 -5.71
N ASP A 18 -16.40 -6.77 -5.51
CA ASP A 18 -17.13 -5.89 -6.44
C ASP A 18 -16.41 -4.54 -6.61
N ARG A 19 -15.87 -4.01 -5.51
CA ARG A 19 -15.07 -2.77 -5.52
C ARG A 19 -13.77 -2.94 -6.30
N LEU A 20 -13.03 -4.03 -6.07
CA LEU A 20 -11.79 -4.30 -6.81
C LEU A 20 -12.06 -4.40 -8.31
N LYS A 21 -13.12 -5.07 -8.73
CA LYS A 21 -13.52 -5.16 -10.15
C LYS A 21 -13.95 -3.82 -10.72
N ALA A 22 -14.69 -3.02 -9.94
CA ALA A 22 -15.22 -1.74 -10.43
C ALA A 22 -14.14 -0.68 -10.72
N PHE A 23 -12.99 -0.78 -10.07
CA PHE A 23 -11.91 0.20 -10.18
C PHE A 23 -10.63 -0.38 -10.78
N GLU A 24 -10.69 -1.55 -11.40
CA GLU A 24 -9.53 -2.19 -12.02
C GLU A 24 -8.97 -1.32 -13.15
N PRO A 25 -7.71 -0.88 -13.04
CA PRO A 25 -7.07 -0.14 -14.12
C PRO A 25 -6.60 -1.08 -15.24
N PRO A 26 -6.46 -0.60 -16.48
CA PRO A 26 -6.04 -1.43 -17.63
C PRO A 26 -4.67 -2.10 -17.42
N GLU A 27 -3.76 -1.41 -16.77
CA GLU A 27 -2.40 -1.89 -16.45
C GLU A 27 -2.36 -2.85 -15.26
N GLY A 28 -3.46 -3.01 -14.54
CA GLY A 28 -3.53 -3.76 -13.29
C GLY A 28 -3.08 -2.95 -12.08
N TYR A 29 -3.41 -3.46 -10.90
CA TYR A 29 -3.09 -2.82 -9.63
C TYR A 29 -1.63 -3.01 -9.21
N PHE A 30 -1.07 -2.01 -8.55
CA PHE A 30 0.10 -2.18 -7.70
C PHE A 30 -0.36 -2.56 -6.29
N LEU A 31 -0.07 -3.80 -5.85
CA LEU A 31 -0.45 -4.28 -4.53
C LEU A 31 0.72 -4.11 -3.57
N ALA A 32 0.60 -3.16 -2.62
CA ALA A 32 1.61 -2.96 -1.59
C ALA A 32 1.51 -4.07 -0.52
N PHE A 33 2.34 -5.10 -0.67
CA PHE A 33 2.37 -6.27 0.20
C PHE A 33 3.37 -6.05 1.34
N SER A 34 2.90 -6.06 2.58
CA SER A 34 3.76 -5.86 3.76
C SER A 34 4.05 -7.15 4.53
N GLY A 35 3.50 -8.29 4.12
CA GLY A 35 3.57 -9.56 4.86
C GLY A 35 2.70 -9.59 6.12
N GLY A 36 2.04 -8.49 6.46
CA GLY A 36 1.08 -8.44 7.57
C GLY A 36 -0.27 -9.04 7.19
N LYS A 37 -1.06 -9.44 8.20
CA LYS A 37 -2.38 -10.07 8.01
C LYS A 37 -3.29 -9.33 7.03
N ASP A 38 -3.28 -8.00 7.07
CA ASP A 38 -4.18 -7.19 6.24
C ASP A 38 -3.73 -7.19 4.77
N SER A 39 -2.42 -7.21 4.50
CA SER A 39 -1.89 -7.34 3.14
C SER A 39 -2.10 -8.74 2.55
N VAL A 40 -2.03 -9.79 3.38
CA VAL A 40 -2.36 -11.16 2.95
C VAL A 40 -3.84 -11.28 2.60
N VAL A 41 -4.73 -10.69 3.40
CA VAL A 41 -6.17 -10.68 3.11
C VAL A 41 -6.47 -9.94 1.82
N ILE A 42 -5.88 -8.75 1.60
CA ILE A 42 -6.15 -7.97 0.38
C ILE A 42 -5.65 -8.70 -0.87
N LYS A 43 -4.50 -9.39 -0.77
CA LYS A 43 -3.99 -10.24 -1.84
C LYS A 43 -4.97 -11.37 -2.17
N ALA A 44 -5.42 -12.12 -1.15
CA ALA A 44 -6.41 -13.19 -1.33
C ALA A 44 -7.71 -12.68 -1.97
N LEU A 45 -8.14 -11.46 -1.64
CA LEU A 45 -9.32 -10.86 -2.26
C LEU A 45 -9.10 -10.44 -3.70
N ALA A 46 -7.90 -9.97 -4.05
CA ALA A 46 -7.53 -9.68 -5.42
C ALA A 46 -7.53 -10.97 -6.27
N ASP A 47 -7.01 -12.07 -5.72
CA ASP A 47 -7.07 -13.41 -6.33
C ASP A 47 -8.53 -13.88 -6.53
N MET A 48 -9.36 -13.76 -5.51
CA MET A 48 -10.80 -14.11 -5.59
C MET A 48 -11.57 -13.23 -6.57
N ALA A 49 -11.20 -11.97 -6.68
CA ALA A 49 -11.79 -11.04 -7.64
C ALA A 49 -11.36 -11.34 -9.08
N GLY A 50 -10.22 -12.00 -9.28
CA GLY A 50 -9.65 -12.26 -10.61
C GLY A 50 -9.15 -11.01 -11.31
N VAL A 51 -8.81 -9.95 -10.56
CA VAL A 51 -8.26 -8.70 -11.09
C VAL A 51 -6.76 -8.83 -11.35
N LYS A 52 -6.25 -8.06 -12.29
CA LYS A 52 -4.81 -8.01 -12.55
C LYS A 52 -4.09 -7.19 -11.49
N TYR A 53 -3.03 -7.72 -10.94
CA TYR A 53 -2.18 -7.00 -9.99
C TYR A 53 -0.73 -7.50 -10.00
N ASP A 54 0.18 -6.63 -9.57
CA ASP A 54 1.57 -6.98 -9.26
C ASP A 54 1.78 -6.74 -7.76
N ALA A 55 2.15 -7.78 -7.02
CA ALA A 55 2.40 -7.68 -5.59
C ALA A 55 3.87 -7.35 -5.31
N HIS A 56 4.11 -6.28 -4.56
CA HIS A 56 5.44 -5.78 -4.26
C HIS A 56 5.68 -5.66 -2.76
N TYR A 57 6.76 -6.24 -2.30
CA TYR A 57 7.28 -6.09 -0.94
C TYR A 57 8.54 -5.25 -0.95
N LEU A 58 8.51 -4.11 -0.26
CA LEU A 58 9.67 -3.23 -0.13
C LEU A 58 10.52 -3.63 1.07
N LEU A 59 11.73 -4.11 0.79
CA LEU A 59 12.69 -4.51 1.82
C LEU A 59 13.28 -3.27 2.50
N THR A 60 13.02 -3.10 3.80
CA THR A 60 13.42 -1.89 4.53
C THR A 60 14.78 -1.97 5.21
N SER A 61 15.46 -3.12 5.14
CA SER A 61 16.72 -3.45 5.83
C SER A 61 16.65 -3.58 7.36
N VAL A 62 15.48 -3.36 7.95
CA VAL A 62 15.21 -3.57 9.39
C VAL A 62 14.03 -4.53 9.60
N ASP A 63 13.62 -5.21 8.56
CA ASP A 63 12.55 -6.20 8.62
C ASP A 63 13.03 -7.46 9.36
N HIS A 64 12.11 -8.07 10.10
CA HIS A 64 12.41 -9.29 10.83
C HIS A 64 12.73 -10.44 9.83
N PRO A 65 13.77 -11.25 10.04
CA PRO A 65 14.15 -12.32 9.12
C PRO A 65 13.02 -13.31 8.80
N GLU A 66 12.22 -13.66 9.79
CA GLU A 66 11.07 -14.56 9.61
C GLU A 66 10.01 -13.95 8.69
N LEU A 67 9.78 -12.62 8.77
CA LEU A 67 8.88 -11.92 7.87
C LEU A 67 9.38 -12.00 6.43
N VAL A 68 10.67 -11.79 6.21
CA VAL A 68 11.27 -11.88 4.88
C VAL A 68 11.18 -13.31 4.33
N GLN A 69 11.38 -14.33 5.18
CA GLN A 69 11.20 -15.73 4.79
C GLN A 69 9.73 -16.03 4.45
N PHE A 70 8.80 -15.51 5.24
CA PHE A 70 7.36 -15.63 4.95
C PHE A 70 7.00 -14.99 3.63
N VAL A 71 7.48 -13.78 3.35
CA VAL A 71 7.24 -13.11 2.05
C VAL A 71 7.81 -13.91 0.89
N LYS A 72 9.00 -14.49 1.05
CA LYS A 72 9.62 -15.36 0.03
C LYS A 72 8.87 -16.66 -0.24
N SER A 73 7.95 -17.05 0.62
CA SER A 73 7.09 -18.22 0.37
C SER A 73 5.96 -17.96 -0.64
N PHE A 74 5.78 -16.70 -1.05
CA PHE A 74 4.85 -16.31 -2.10
C PHE A 74 5.62 -16.13 -3.41
N ASP A 75 5.39 -17.00 -4.38
CA ASP A 75 6.10 -16.98 -5.67
C ASP A 75 5.73 -15.77 -6.54
N ASP A 76 4.57 -15.18 -6.29
CA ASP A 76 3.99 -14.07 -7.04
C ASP A 76 4.21 -12.69 -6.37
N VAL A 77 5.01 -12.62 -5.30
CA VAL A 77 5.38 -11.37 -4.63
C VAL A 77 6.80 -10.97 -5.01
N GLN A 78 6.95 -9.83 -5.67
CA GLN A 78 8.25 -9.27 -6.00
C GLN A 78 8.86 -8.56 -4.78
N ILE A 79 10.14 -8.83 -4.52
CA ILE A 79 10.88 -8.17 -3.43
C ILE A 79 11.70 -7.03 -4.03
N ASP A 80 11.28 -5.81 -3.73
CA ASP A 80 11.93 -4.60 -4.20
C ASP A 80 12.89 -4.04 -3.15
N ILE A 81 14.04 -3.61 -3.61
CA ILE A 81 15.05 -2.96 -2.77
C ILE A 81 15.03 -1.46 -3.12
N PRO A 82 14.64 -0.58 -2.18
CA PRO A 82 14.63 0.86 -2.43
C PRO A 82 16.02 1.37 -2.86
N ARG A 83 16.06 2.19 -3.92
CA ARG A 83 17.28 2.77 -4.47
C ARG A 83 17.14 4.29 -4.58
N ASP A 84 18.23 5.00 -4.40
CA ASP A 84 18.28 6.43 -4.66
C ASP A 84 18.42 6.74 -6.16
N LYS A 85 18.47 8.03 -6.49
CA LYS A 85 18.59 8.49 -7.88
C LYS A 85 19.89 8.06 -8.55
N GLU A 86 20.91 7.73 -7.76
CA GLU A 86 22.21 7.24 -8.22
C GLU A 86 22.25 5.70 -8.34
N GLY A 87 21.13 5.02 -8.06
CA GLY A 87 21.00 3.57 -8.08
C GLY A 87 21.53 2.86 -6.84
N LYS A 88 21.99 3.60 -5.83
CA LYS A 88 22.51 3.05 -4.59
C LYS A 88 21.35 2.62 -3.68
N GLN A 89 21.49 1.45 -3.06
CA GLN A 89 20.49 0.93 -2.14
C GLN A 89 20.27 1.88 -0.95
N ILE A 90 19.00 2.19 -0.69
CA ILE A 90 18.59 2.94 0.50
C ILE A 90 18.32 1.95 1.63
N THR A 91 19.00 2.13 2.77
CA THR A 91 18.82 1.33 3.97
C THR A 91 18.58 2.24 5.16
N MET A 92 18.02 1.71 6.26
CA MET A 92 17.88 2.49 7.48
C MET A 92 19.25 2.98 7.99
N TRP A 93 20.28 2.15 7.83
CA TRP A 93 21.63 2.44 8.29
C TRP A 93 22.31 3.59 7.53
N ASN A 94 21.98 3.80 6.25
CA ASN A 94 22.50 4.95 5.51
C ASN A 94 21.57 6.17 5.56
N LEU A 95 20.29 5.98 5.90
CA LEU A 95 19.35 7.09 6.08
C LEU A 95 19.58 7.85 7.38
N ILE A 96 19.85 7.16 8.50
CA ILE A 96 20.06 7.80 9.79
C ILE A 96 21.19 8.84 9.75
N PRO A 97 22.40 8.52 9.25
CA PRO A 97 23.47 9.53 9.11
C PRO A 97 23.09 10.66 8.15
N ARG A 98 22.40 10.36 7.04
CA ARG A 98 21.94 11.39 6.08
C ARG A 98 20.94 12.38 6.69
N LYS A 99 20.06 11.91 7.56
CA LYS A 99 19.04 12.73 8.24
C LYS A 99 19.55 13.29 9.58
N MET A 100 20.76 12.88 10.04
CA MET A 100 21.43 13.27 11.28
C MET A 100 20.62 12.98 12.56
N MET A 101 19.60 12.12 12.46
CA MET A 101 18.76 11.71 13.58
C MET A 101 18.01 10.40 13.27
N PRO A 102 17.73 9.56 14.26
CA PRO A 102 16.89 8.38 14.06
C PRO A 102 15.43 8.79 13.75
N PRO A 103 14.67 7.94 13.05
CA PRO A 103 13.26 8.21 12.80
C PRO A 103 12.48 8.23 14.11
N THR A 104 11.51 9.15 14.18
CA THR A 104 10.60 9.27 15.33
C THR A 104 9.15 9.14 14.86
N GLN A 105 8.21 9.03 15.80
CA GLN A 105 6.78 8.98 15.48
C GLN A 105 6.31 10.23 14.70
N ARG A 106 6.94 11.37 14.91
CA ARG A 106 6.63 12.63 14.21
C ARG A 106 7.40 12.76 12.89
N LEU A 107 8.66 12.32 12.88
CA LEU A 107 9.54 12.41 11.71
C LEU A 107 9.70 11.02 11.08
N ARG A 108 8.71 10.65 10.29
CA ARG A 108 8.59 9.31 9.67
C ARG A 108 9.24 9.24 8.29
N TYR A 109 10.42 9.84 8.13
CA TYR A 109 11.15 9.81 6.85
C TYR A 109 11.44 8.38 6.34
N CYS A 110 11.57 7.42 7.26
CA CYS A 110 11.74 6.01 6.89
C CYS A 110 10.56 5.45 6.08
N CYS A 111 9.32 5.87 6.40
CA CYS A 111 8.16 5.45 5.62
C CYS A 111 8.19 6.06 4.22
N ALA A 112 8.47 7.35 4.13
CA ALA A 112 8.52 8.07 2.86
C ALA A 112 9.62 7.54 1.93
N GLU A 113 10.83 7.29 2.46
CA GLU A 113 11.99 6.89 1.68
C GLU A 113 12.01 5.37 1.35
N LEU A 114 11.50 4.51 2.28
CA LEU A 114 11.62 3.06 2.14
C LEU A 114 10.32 2.36 1.74
N LYS A 115 9.14 2.99 1.94
CA LYS A 115 7.85 2.32 1.71
C LYS A 115 6.93 3.04 0.74
N GLU A 116 7.01 4.37 0.68
CA GLU A 116 6.07 5.18 -0.11
C GLU A 116 6.63 5.58 -1.48
N SER A 117 7.86 5.16 -1.80
CA SER A 117 8.56 5.52 -3.04
C SER A 117 8.23 4.61 -4.24
N SER A 118 7.47 3.55 -4.05
CA SER A 118 7.11 2.62 -5.12
C SER A 118 5.63 2.73 -5.51
N GLY A 119 5.32 2.33 -6.73
CA GLY A 119 3.98 2.40 -7.29
C GLY A 119 3.58 3.78 -7.80
N ASP A 120 4.54 4.69 -7.97
CA ASP A 120 4.28 6.02 -8.55
C ASP A 120 3.63 5.89 -9.94
N GLY A 121 2.52 6.62 -10.13
CA GLY A 121 1.75 6.62 -11.38
C GLY A 121 0.79 5.44 -11.56
N ARG A 122 0.78 4.45 -10.66
CA ARG A 122 -0.13 3.29 -10.71
C ARG A 122 -1.20 3.35 -9.61
N MET A 123 -2.35 2.75 -9.88
CA MET A 123 -3.37 2.57 -8.86
C MET A 123 -2.91 1.54 -7.83
N THR A 124 -2.69 1.98 -6.59
CA THR A 124 -2.16 1.15 -5.51
C THR A 124 -3.27 0.61 -4.62
N ILE A 125 -3.24 -0.69 -4.32
CA ILE A 125 -4.10 -1.31 -3.32
C ILE A 125 -3.32 -1.44 -2.01
N THR A 126 -3.94 -0.99 -0.92
CA THR A 126 -3.38 -1.12 0.43
C THR A 126 -4.40 -1.67 1.41
N GLY A 127 -3.97 -2.57 2.29
CA GLY A 127 -4.79 -3.18 3.35
C GLY A 127 -4.94 -2.29 4.59
N VAL A 128 -5.36 -1.04 4.42
CA VAL A 128 -5.51 -0.10 5.56
C VAL A 128 -6.93 -0.13 6.11
N ARG A 129 -7.07 -0.29 7.43
CA ARG A 129 -8.37 -0.28 8.11
C ARG A 129 -8.68 1.10 8.72
N TRP A 130 -9.92 1.54 8.59
CA TRP A 130 -10.37 2.80 9.21
C TRP A 130 -10.41 2.73 10.74
N ALA A 131 -10.57 1.54 11.30
CA ALA A 131 -10.55 1.33 12.76
C ALA A 131 -9.20 1.63 13.41
N GLU A 132 -8.11 1.70 12.63
CA GLU A 132 -6.76 1.92 13.17
C GLU A 132 -6.47 3.38 13.56
N SER A 133 -7.22 4.34 13.02
CA SER A 133 -6.99 5.76 13.31
C SER A 133 -8.19 6.61 12.96
N SER A 134 -8.63 7.45 13.90
CA SER A 134 -9.70 8.44 13.68
C SER A 134 -9.37 9.40 12.53
N ASN A 135 -8.11 9.80 12.39
CA ASN A 135 -7.66 10.64 11.27
C ASN A 135 -7.80 9.94 9.92
N ARG A 136 -7.53 8.65 9.85
CA ARG A 136 -7.71 7.87 8.62
C ARG A 136 -9.19 7.75 8.26
N ARG A 137 -10.05 7.52 9.25
CA ARG A 137 -11.49 7.41 9.06
C ARG A 137 -12.11 8.72 8.55
N ASN A 138 -11.69 9.86 9.08
CA ASN A 138 -12.28 11.15 8.76
C ASN A 138 -11.73 11.75 7.44
N ASN A 139 -10.46 11.49 7.11
CA ASN A 139 -9.77 12.15 6.00
C ASN A 139 -9.55 11.27 4.77
N GLN A 140 -9.92 9.99 4.83
CA GLN A 140 -9.62 9.04 3.75
C GLN A 140 -10.89 8.35 3.26
N GLY A 141 -11.24 8.63 2.01
CA GLY A 141 -12.28 7.88 1.29
C GLY A 141 -11.80 6.49 0.84
N HIS A 142 -12.66 5.77 0.13
CA HIS A 142 -12.31 4.47 -0.46
C HIS A 142 -11.21 4.60 -1.52
N ILE A 143 -11.19 5.70 -2.23
CA ILE A 143 -10.14 6.08 -3.17
C ILE A 143 -9.52 7.36 -2.67
N THR A 144 -8.22 7.37 -2.53
CA THR A 144 -7.46 8.54 -2.08
C THR A 144 -6.32 8.76 -3.04
N VAL A 145 -6.14 10.00 -3.48
CA VAL A 145 -4.98 10.38 -4.25
C VAL A 145 -3.82 10.60 -3.29
N MET A 146 -2.74 9.89 -3.50
CA MET A 146 -1.49 10.09 -2.77
C MET A 146 -0.47 10.68 -3.73
N SER A 147 -0.03 11.90 -3.46
CA SER A 147 1.16 12.46 -4.09
C SER A 147 2.04 13.07 -3.01
N PRO A 148 3.29 12.63 -2.91
CA PRO A 148 4.23 13.20 -1.96
C PRO A 148 4.63 14.65 -2.29
N LYS A 149 4.34 15.12 -3.51
CA LYS A 149 4.79 16.43 -4.01
C LYS A 149 3.69 17.48 -4.16
N ALA A 150 2.42 17.10 -4.16
CA ALA A 150 1.34 18.07 -4.34
C ALA A 150 0.83 18.62 -3.01
N LYS A 151 0.84 19.93 -2.88
CA LYS A 151 0.35 20.65 -1.70
C LYS A 151 -1.17 20.78 -1.67
N THR A 152 -1.83 20.64 -2.82
CA THR A 152 -3.29 20.76 -2.95
C THR A 152 -3.87 19.76 -3.95
N LYS A 153 -5.13 19.39 -3.74
CA LYS A 153 -5.88 18.47 -4.61
C LYS A 153 -6.01 18.99 -6.07
N ARG A 154 -5.93 20.29 -6.28
CA ARG A 154 -5.99 20.95 -7.60
C ARG A 154 -4.71 20.78 -8.41
N GLU A 155 -3.55 20.93 -7.76
CA GLU A 155 -2.25 20.76 -8.42
C GLU A 155 -2.04 19.33 -8.93
N LEU A 156 -2.72 18.34 -8.33
CA LEU A 156 -2.68 16.94 -8.71
C LEU A 156 -3.42 16.66 -10.03
N VAL A 157 -4.55 17.30 -10.24
CA VAL A 157 -5.36 17.12 -11.45
C VAL A 157 -4.67 17.79 -12.63
N ASP A 158 -4.06 18.97 -12.40
CA ASP A 158 -3.42 19.77 -13.45
C ASP A 158 -2.05 19.24 -13.88
N SER A 159 -1.36 18.49 -13.01
CA SER A 159 -0.02 17.95 -13.31
C SER A 159 -0.02 16.62 -14.05
N GLY A 160 -1.18 15.96 -14.23
CA GLY A 160 -1.27 14.62 -14.84
C GLY A 160 -0.63 13.51 -14.01
N ASN A 161 -0.03 13.80 -12.87
CA ASN A 161 0.58 12.86 -11.94
C ASN A 161 -0.45 12.33 -10.93
N PHE A 162 -1.47 11.70 -11.46
CA PHE A 162 -2.52 11.09 -10.66
C PHE A 162 -2.13 9.65 -10.32
N SER A 163 -1.81 9.38 -9.06
CA SER A 163 -1.66 8.03 -8.55
C SER A 163 -2.78 7.74 -7.54
N PRO A 164 -3.92 7.20 -8.00
CA PRO A 164 -5.00 6.84 -7.09
C PRO A 164 -4.60 5.63 -6.26
N THR A 165 -4.83 5.68 -4.96
CA THR A 165 -4.68 4.54 -4.06
C THR A 165 -6.04 4.02 -3.64
N LEU A 166 -6.34 2.78 -4.01
CA LEU A 166 -7.51 2.08 -3.53
C LEU A 166 -7.22 1.52 -2.13
N ARG A 167 -7.98 1.95 -1.14
CA ARG A 167 -7.86 1.44 0.23
C ARG A 167 -9.04 0.55 0.56
N GLY A 168 -8.74 -0.71 0.86
CA GLY A 168 -9.73 -1.65 1.40
C GLY A 168 -10.12 -1.24 2.80
N GLY A 169 -11.23 -0.52 2.96
CA GLY A 169 -11.87 -0.31 4.25
C GLY A 169 -12.71 -1.54 4.59
N TRP A 170 -12.27 -2.32 5.57
CA TRP A 170 -13.06 -3.37 6.18
C TRP A 170 -13.85 -2.76 7.34
N TYR A 171 -15.15 -2.89 7.32
CA TYR A 171 -16.03 -2.55 8.43
C TYR A 171 -16.46 -3.80 9.17
#